data_943142967d92121ee7cfde591ee8a74b
#
_entry.id   943142967d92121ee7cfde591ee8a74b
#
_cell.length_a   1.000
_cell.length_b   1.000
_cell.length_c   1.000
_cell.angle_alpha   90.00
_cell.angle_beta   90.00
_cell.angle_gamma   90.00
#
_symmetry.space_group_name_H-M   'P 1'
#
loop_
_entity.id
_entity.type
_entity.pdbx_description
1 polymer ?
#
loop_
_entity_poly.entity_id
_entity_poly.type
_entity_poly.pdbx_seq_one_letter_code
_entity_poly.pdbx_strand_id
1 'polypeptide(L)'
;MLQPKRTKYRKQMKGRNDGLSWSAAAVSFGEYGLKATQHGQLTARQIEAARRSISRYVKRGGKLWIRVFPDKPITKKPIEVRMGAGKGNVEYWVAPIQPGRMLYEIEGIPEETAREAFRLAAAKLSVKTTFVVRTVR
;
A
#
# COMPACT_ATOMS: atom_id res chain seq x y z
N MET A 1 2.34 12.32 6.58
CA MET A 1 2.03 11.12 5.80
C MET A 1 3.16 10.78 4.85
N LEU A 2 3.18 9.55 4.38
CA LEU A 2 4.24 9.09 3.48
C LEU A 2 4.21 9.84 2.16
N GLN A 3 5.36 10.36 1.77
CA GLN A 3 5.59 10.95 0.46
C GLN A 3 7.09 10.99 0.20
N PRO A 4 7.53 11.04 -1.08
CA PRO A 4 8.95 11.14 -1.37
C PRO A 4 9.53 12.47 -0.88
N LYS A 5 10.74 12.42 -0.35
CA LYS A 5 11.46 13.65 0.04
C LYS A 5 11.91 14.44 -1.17
N ARG A 6 12.32 13.74 -2.22
CA ARG A 6 12.75 14.34 -3.48
C ARG A 6 12.16 13.57 -4.64
N THR A 7 11.83 14.28 -5.72
CA THR A 7 11.35 13.68 -6.95
C THR A 7 12.11 14.23 -8.14
N LYS A 8 12.38 13.39 -9.12
CA LYS A 8 12.97 13.83 -10.38
C LYS A 8 12.00 14.70 -11.16
N TYR A 9 10.71 14.35 -11.11
CA TYR A 9 9.63 15.11 -11.73
C TYR A 9 8.52 15.29 -10.71
N ARG A 10 7.93 16.49 -10.64
CA ARG A 10 6.83 16.78 -9.71
C ARG A 10 5.55 16.07 -10.07
N LYS A 11 5.30 15.89 -11.36
CA LYS A 11 4.06 15.32 -11.89
C LYS A 11 4.39 14.15 -12.80
N GLN A 12 3.48 13.20 -12.88
CA GLN A 12 3.64 12.01 -13.72
C GLN A 12 2.35 11.77 -14.52
N MET A 13 2.49 11.12 -15.66
CA MET A 13 1.35 10.66 -16.44
C MET A 13 0.67 9.48 -15.73
N LYS A 14 -0.64 9.29 -15.99
CA LYS A 14 -1.40 8.21 -15.37
C LYS A 14 -0.78 6.84 -15.64
N GLY A 15 -0.39 6.60 -16.89
CA GLY A 15 0.15 5.31 -17.28
C GLY A 15 -0.86 4.19 -17.17
N ARG A 16 -0.39 2.96 -17.37
CA ARG A 16 -1.18 1.74 -17.19
C ARG A 16 -0.62 0.95 -16.02
N ASN A 17 -1.53 0.35 -15.26
CA ASN A 17 -1.17 -0.49 -14.12
C ASN A 17 -1.65 -1.91 -14.38
N ASP A 18 -1.02 -2.57 -15.35
CA ASP A 18 -1.34 -3.96 -15.69
C ASP A 18 -0.16 -4.88 -15.37
N GLY A 19 -0.38 -6.19 -15.49
CA GLY A 19 0.62 -7.18 -15.18
C GLY A 19 0.56 -7.68 -13.74
N LEU A 20 1.53 -8.51 -13.37
CA LEU A 20 1.64 -9.14 -12.05
C LEU A 20 2.91 -8.69 -11.36
N SER A 21 2.90 -8.71 -10.03
CA SER A 21 4.09 -8.41 -9.24
C SER A 21 4.95 -9.66 -9.11
N TRP A 22 6.20 -9.57 -9.53
CA TRP A 22 7.17 -10.67 -9.42
C TRP A 22 8.17 -10.43 -8.29
N SER A 23 8.71 -9.21 -8.18
CA SER A 23 9.82 -8.91 -7.29
C SER A 23 9.42 -8.77 -5.82
N ALA A 24 8.18 -8.43 -5.54
CA ALA A 24 7.70 -8.21 -4.17
C ALA A 24 6.52 -9.14 -3.86
N ALA A 25 6.59 -10.40 -4.30
CA ALA A 25 5.48 -11.34 -4.23
C ALA A 25 5.58 -12.33 -3.06
N ALA A 26 6.69 -12.33 -2.32
CA ALA A 26 6.90 -13.28 -1.22
C ALA A 26 7.16 -12.55 0.10
N VAL A 27 6.83 -13.22 1.21
CA VAL A 27 7.17 -12.73 2.54
C VAL A 27 8.68 -12.85 2.72
N SER A 28 9.36 -11.73 2.91
CA SER A 28 10.82 -11.67 2.96
C SER A 28 11.37 -11.27 4.33
N PHE A 29 10.66 -10.45 5.08
CA PHE A 29 11.14 -9.88 6.34
C PHE A 29 10.46 -10.48 7.56
N GLY A 30 9.15 -10.77 7.48
CA GLY A 30 8.37 -11.27 8.59
C GLY A 30 7.98 -12.72 8.47
N GLU A 31 7.04 -13.14 9.31
CA GLU A 31 6.46 -14.50 9.31
C GLU A 31 5.15 -14.55 8.51
N TYR A 32 4.40 -13.48 8.54
CA TYR A 32 3.08 -13.35 7.91
C TYR A 32 3.01 -12.11 7.05
N GLY A 33 2.22 -12.16 6.01
CA GLY A 33 2.07 -11.04 5.10
C GLY A 33 0.64 -10.82 4.62
N LEU A 34 0.38 -9.60 4.18
CA LEU A 34 -0.86 -9.23 3.51
C LEU A 34 -0.52 -8.92 2.06
N LYS A 35 -1.10 -9.70 1.16
CA LYS A 35 -0.77 -9.68 -0.27
C LYS A 35 -1.96 -9.19 -1.08
N ALA A 36 -1.72 -8.31 -2.04
CA ALA A 36 -2.77 -7.83 -2.93
C ALA A 36 -3.15 -8.90 -3.95
N THR A 37 -4.45 -9.02 -4.25
CA THR A 37 -4.95 -9.96 -5.23
C THR A 37 -5.60 -9.28 -6.42
N GLN A 38 -5.55 -7.96 -6.48
CA GLN A 38 -6.18 -7.20 -7.55
C GLN A 38 -5.35 -5.96 -7.89
N HIS A 39 -5.52 -5.43 -9.09
CA HIS A 39 -4.92 -4.15 -9.49
C HIS A 39 -5.60 -3.00 -8.77
N GLY A 40 -4.86 -1.96 -8.47
CA GLY A 40 -5.41 -0.77 -7.86
C GLY A 40 -4.33 0.20 -7.46
N GLN A 41 -4.73 1.17 -6.64
CA GLN A 41 -3.82 2.17 -6.09
C GLN A 41 -4.11 2.32 -4.62
N LEU A 42 -3.06 2.48 -3.81
CA LEU A 42 -3.18 2.77 -2.40
C LEU A 42 -2.68 4.18 -2.14
N THR A 43 -3.54 5.01 -1.56
CA THR A 43 -3.14 6.37 -1.18
C THR A 43 -2.28 6.34 0.08
N ALA A 44 -1.49 7.39 0.30
CA ALA A 44 -0.71 7.52 1.53
C ALA A 44 -1.62 7.43 2.77
N ARG A 45 -2.83 7.98 2.70
CA ARG A 45 -3.81 7.93 3.81
C ARG A 45 -4.29 6.51 4.08
N GLN A 46 -4.55 5.72 3.03
CA GLN A 46 -4.96 4.32 3.18
C GLN A 46 -3.85 3.48 3.81
N ILE A 47 -2.62 3.66 3.35
CA ILE A 47 -1.46 2.95 3.90
C ILE A 47 -1.30 3.26 5.39
N GLU A 48 -1.40 4.53 5.77
CA GLU A 48 -1.30 4.94 7.17
C GLU A 48 -2.47 4.43 8.02
N ALA A 49 -3.68 4.48 7.49
CA ALA A 49 -4.87 3.97 8.19
C ALA A 49 -4.74 2.47 8.48
N ALA A 50 -4.27 1.69 7.51
CA ALA A 50 -4.06 0.26 7.68
C ALA A 50 -2.94 -0.01 8.70
N ARG A 51 -1.84 0.73 8.63
CA ARG A 51 -0.75 0.62 9.59
C ARG A 51 -1.22 0.87 11.02
N ARG A 52 -1.99 1.93 11.22
CA ARG A 52 -2.53 2.27 12.54
C ARG A 52 -3.47 1.19 13.06
N SER A 53 -4.30 0.62 12.18
CA SER A 53 -5.22 -0.46 12.52
C SER A 53 -4.45 -1.69 13.03
N ILE A 54 -3.38 -2.07 12.33
CA ILE A 54 -2.53 -3.19 12.73
C ILE A 54 -1.87 -2.91 14.07
N SER A 55 -1.22 -1.76 14.21
CA SER A 55 -0.49 -1.40 15.43
C SER A 55 -1.41 -1.33 16.64
N ARG A 56 -2.63 -0.82 16.46
CA ARG A 56 -3.61 -0.74 17.53
C ARG A 56 -4.06 -2.11 17.99
N TYR A 57 -4.27 -3.04 17.07
CA TYR A 57 -4.73 -4.38 17.40
C TYR A 57 -3.65 -5.18 18.11
N VAL A 58 -2.40 -5.12 17.65
CA VAL A 58 -1.30 -5.89 18.26
C VAL A 58 -0.70 -5.21 19.50
N LYS A 59 -1.13 -4.00 19.82
CA LYS A 59 -0.73 -3.25 21.03
C LYS A 59 0.78 -3.18 21.23
N ARG A 60 1.51 -2.79 20.16
CA ARG A 60 2.97 -2.70 20.15
C ARG A 60 3.71 -4.05 20.22
N GLY A 61 2.97 -5.16 20.10
CA GLY A 61 3.61 -6.47 19.97
C GLY A 61 4.16 -6.67 18.59
N GLY A 62 5.24 -7.44 18.48
CA GLY A 62 5.80 -7.80 17.19
C GLY A 62 6.47 -6.65 16.44
N LYS A 63 6.81 -6.92 15.19
CA LYS A 63 7.44 -5.96 14.29
C LYS A 63 6.68 -5.94 12.97
N LEU A 64 6.39 -4.75 12.47
CA LEU A 64 5.63 -4.54 11.24
C LEU A 64 6.51 -3.89 10.18
N TRP A 65 6.46 -4.42 8.96
CA TRP A 65 7.09 -3.79 7.79
C TRP A 65 6.02 -3.37 6.81
N ILE A 66 6.14 -2.14 6.31
CA ILE A 66 5.32 -1.64 5.20
C ILE A 66 6.15 -1.82 3.93
N ARG A 67 5.65 -2.62 2.99
CA ARG A 67 6.39 -2.97 1.79
C ARG A 67 5.99 -2.18 0.55
N VAL A 68 5.16 -1.18 0.73
CA VAL A 68 4.75 -0.27 -0.35
C VAL A 68 5.01 1.17 0.05
N PHE A 69 5.31 2.00 -0.93
CA PHE A 69 5.54 3.42 -0.69
C PHE A 69 4.79 4.24 -1.75
N PRO A 70 4.07 5.29 -1.34
CA PRO A 70 3.30 6.12 -2.28
C PRO A 70 4.23 7.14 -2.94
N ASP A 71 4.80 6.76 -4.07
CA ASP A 71 5.76 7.59 -4.81
C ASP A 71 5.20 8.20 -6.09
N LYS A 72 3.95 7.87 -6.46
CA LYS A 72 3.30 8.43 -7.64
C LYS A 72 2.40 9.60 -7.27
N PRO A 73 2.66 10.81 -7.80
CA PRO A 73 1.82 11.97 -7.54
C PRO A 73 0.54 11.92 -8.37
N ILE A 74 -0.59 12.21 -7.74
CA ILE A 74 -1.89 12.34 -8.41
C ILE A 74 -2.26 13.80 -8.43
N THR A 75 -2.57 14.30 -9.63
CA THR A 75 -2.95 15.69 -9.84
C THR A 75 -4.45 15.80 -10.02
N LYS A 76 -4.99 16.95 -9.62
CA LYS A 76 -6.42 17.20 -9.72
C LYS A 76 -6.64 18.68 -10.01
N LYS A 77 -7.56 18.99 -10.92
CA LYS A 77 -7.97 20.37 -11.18
C LYS A 77 -9.26 20.68 -10.44
N PRO A 78 -9.44 21.91 -9.94
CA PRO A 78 -10.73 22.33 -9.39
C PRO A 78 -11.85 22.19 -10.42
N ILE A 79 -13.06 21.95 -9.94
CA ILE A 79 -14.23 21.77 -10.82
C ILE A 79 -14.47 23.00 -11.71
N GLU A 80 -14.20 24.20 -11.20
CA GLU A 80 -14.43 25.46 -11.91
C GLU A 80 -13.40 25.73 -13.01
N VAL A 81 -12.29 24.98 -13.03
CA VAL A 81 -11.22 25.21 -14.01
C VAL A 81 -11.50 24.41 -15.29
N ARG A 82 -11.41 25.10 -16.43
CA ARG A 82 -11.61 24.47 -17.73
C ARG A 82 -10.51 23.46 -18.05
N MET A 83 -10.86 22.49 -18.87
CA MET A 83 -9.89 21.53 -19.41
C MET A 83 -8.83 22.26 -20.24
N GLY A 84 -7.60 21.81 -20.17
CA GLY A 84 -6.46 22.44 -20.85
C GLY A 84 -5.66 23.31 -19.88
N ALA A 85 -4.81 24.18 -20.41
CA ALA A 85 -3.94 25.09 -19.67
C ALA A 85 -3.00 24.38 -18.68
N GLY A 86 -2.56 23.15 -19.04
CA GLY A 86 -1.58 22.40 -18.27
C GLY A 86 -2.19 21.45 -17.24
N LYS A 87 -1.31 20.70 -16.59
CA LYS A 87 -1.66 19.69 -15.59
C LYS A 87 -1.95 20.36 -14.24
N GLY A 88 -2.96 19.85 -13.53
CA GLY A 88 -3.32 20.36 -12.21
C GLY A 88 -2.22 20.18 -11.16
N ASN A 89 -2.45 20.71 -9.98
CA ASN A 89 -1.52 20.58 -8.85
C ASN A 89 -1.55 19.16 -8.27
N VAL A 90 -0.42 18.76 -7.68
CA VAL A 90 -0.34 17.48 -6.96
C VAL A 90 -1.20 17.57 -5.70
N GLU A 91 -2.21 16.70 -5.61
CA GLU A 91 -3.14 16.64 -4.49
C GLU A 91 -2.74 15.59 -3.45
N TYR A 92 -2.29 14.42 -3.92
CA TYR A 92 -1.93 13.33 -3.03
C TYR A 92 -1.00 12.35 -3.74
N TRP A 93 -0.46 11.42 -2.96
CA TRP A 93 0.48 10.42 -3.44
C TRP A 93 -0.11 9.02 -3.32
N VAL A 94 0.17 8.17 -4.30
CA VAL A 94 -0.33 6.79 -4.32
C VAL A 94 0.79 5.81 -4.66
N ALA A 95 0.59 4.56 -4.25
CA ALA A 95 1.39 3.42 -4.67
C ALA A 95 0.55 2.62 -5.68
N PRO A 96 0.99 2.47 -6.93
CA PRO A 96 0.32 1.56 -7.87
C PRO A 96 0.53 0.13 -7.40
N ILE A 97 -0.54 -0.67 -7.39
CA ILE A 97 -0.52 -2.04 -6.87
C ILE A 97 -0.90 -3.02 -7.97
N GLN A 98 -0.11 -4.07 -8.10
CA GLN A 98 -0.38 -5.20 -9.00
C GLN A 98 -0.72 -6.44 -8.17
N PRO A 99 -1.52 -7.37 -8.70
CA PRO A 99 -1.78 -8.64 -8.00
C PRO A 99 -0.48 -9.36 -7.69
N GLY A 100 -0.39 -9.90 -6.49
CA GLY A 100 0.81 -10.58 -6.00
C GLY A 100 1.74 -9.70 -5.18
N ARG A 101 1.51 -8.39 -5.14
CA ARG A 101 2.35 -7.48 -4.36
C ARG A 101 2.14 -7.67 -2.87
N MET A 102 3.25 -7.86 -2.13
CA MET A 102 3.21 -7.87 -0.67
C MET A 102 3.06 -6.44 -0.16
N LEU A 103 2.06 -6.19 0.68
CA LEU A 103 1.75 -4.85 1.20
C LEU A 103 2.34 -4.64 2.59
N TYR A 104 2.13 -5.60 3.48
CA TYR A 104 2.60 -5.55 4.87
C TYR A 104 3.15 -6.90 5.28
N GLU A 105 4.12 -6.90 6.18
CA GLU A 105 4.63 -8.10 6.82
C GLU A 105 4.70 -7.88 8.32
N ILE A 106 4.51 -8.94 9.09
CA ILE A 106 4.56 -8.88 10.55
C ILE A 106 5.23 -10.13 11.12
N GLU A 107 5.91 -9.97 12.24
CA GLU A 107 6.47 -11.10 12.99
C GLU A 107 6.37 -10.86 14.49
N GLY A 108 6.62 -11.91 15.25
CA GLY A 108 6.67 -11.81 16.71
C GLY A 108 5.30 -11.85 17.36
N ILE A 109 4.26 -12.29 16.66
CA ILE A 109 2.91 -12.47 17.18
C ILE A 109 2.32 -13.79 16.69
N PRO A 110 1.32 -14.35 17.41
CA PRO A 110 0.65 -15.57 16.95
C PRO A 110 -0.07 -15.38 15.63
N GLU A 111 -0.21 -16.45 14.85
CA GLU A 111 -0.88 -16.41 13.55
C GLU A 111 -2.31 -15.88 13.64
N GLU A 112 -3.07 -16.31 14.66
CA GLU A 112 -4.46 -15.84 14.84
C GLU A 112 -4.53 -14.33 15.02
N THR A 113 -3.62 -13.77 15.81
CA THR A 113 -3.51 -12.33 16.04
C THR A 113 -3.15 -11.62 14.74
N ALA A 114 -2.20 -12.17 13.97
CA ALA A 114 -1.80 -11.61 12.69
C ALA A 114 -2.95 -11.61 11.68
N ARG A 115 -3.70 -12.71 11.60
CA ARG A 115 -4.86 -12.81 10.70
C ARG A 115 -5.92 -11.75 11.01
N GLU A 116 -6.24 -11.56 12.28
CA GLU A 116 -7.25 -10.59 12.68
C GLU A 116 -6.75 -9.15 12.45
N ALA A 117 -5.50 -8.88 12.78
CA ALA A 117 -4.90 -7.55 12.53
C ALA A 117 -4.96 -7.19 11.04
N PHE A 118 -4.59 -8.13 10.17
CA PHE A 118 -4.62 -7.90 8.73
C PHE A 118 -6.04 -7.85 8.17
N ARG A 119 -6.98 -8.57 8.75
CA ARG A 119 -8.41 -8.46 8.38
C ARG A 119 -8.92 -7.04 8.63
N LEU A 120 -8.61 -6.49 9.77
CA LEU A 120 -8.99 -5.11 10.12
C LEU A 120 -8.30 -4.10 9.20
N ALA A 121 -7.02 -4.33 8.90
CA ALA A 121 -6.26 -3.47 8.00
C ALA A 121 -6.82 -3.51 6.56
N ALA A 122 -7.19 -4.69 6.08
CA ALA A 122 -7.72 -4.87 4.74
C ALA A 122 -8.99 -4.05 4.50
N ALA A 123 -9.79 -3.84 5.54
CA ALA A 123 -11.00 -3.01 5.46
C ALA A 123 -10.69 -1.53 5.18
N LYS A 124 -9.45 -1.09 5.41
CA LYS A 124 -9.01 0.29 5.15
C LYS A 124 -8.41 0.46 3.76
N LEU A 125 -8.20 -0.63 3.03
CA LEU A 125 -7.54 -0.61 1.73
C LEU A 125 -8.55 -0.70 0.60
N SER A 126 -8.19 -0.16 -0.56
CA SER A 126 -9.04 -0.14 -1.75
C SER A 126 -8.86 -1.37 -2.65
N VAL A 127 -7.91 -2.22 -2.36
CA VAL A 127 -7.66 -3.45 -3.12
C VAL A 127 -7.98 -4.67 -2.30
N LYS A 128 -8.38 -5.74 -2.96
CA LYS A 128 -8.59 -7.03 -2.30
C LYS A 128 -7.25 -7.64 -1.92
N THR A 129 -7.22 -8.32 -0.78
CA THR A 129 -6.00 -8.86 -0.21
C THR A 129 -6.20 -10.28 0.29
N THR A 130 -5.11 -10.98 0.50
CA THR A 130 -5.11 -12.30 1.11
C THR A 130 -4.00 -12.40 2.15
N PHE A 131 -4.24 -13.19 3.19
CA PHE A 131 -3.26 -13.47 4.22
C PHE A 131 -2.31 -14.57 3.72
N VAL A 132 -1.01 -14.39 3.91
CA VAL A 132 -0.01 -15.38 3.53
C VAL A 132 0.95 -15.65 4.67
N VAL A 133 1.45 -16.87 4.71
CA VAL A 133 2.44 -17.34 5.69
C VAL A 133 3.77 -17.53 4.96
N ARG A 134 4.85 -17.18 5.62
CA ARG A 134 6.19 -17.36 5.06
C ARG A 134 6.45 -18.83 4.78
N THR A 135 6.86 -19.14 3.56
CA THR A 135 7.24 -20.49 3.20
C THR A 135 8.66 -20.76 3.70
N VAL A 136 8.80 -21.76 4.54
CA VAL A 136 10.10 -22.22 5.02
C VAL A 136 10.53 -23.42 4.16
N ARG A 137 11.70 -23.31 3.56
CA ARG A 137 12.30 -24.40 2.78
C ARG A 137 13.44 -25.05 3.53
#